data_9f7d39a454ec29017097f3ec25fd5d9e
#
_entry.id   9f7d39a454ec29017097f3ec25fd5d9e
#
_cell.length_a   1.000
_cell.length_b   1.000
_cell.length_c   1.000
_cell.angle_alpha   90.00
_cell.angle_beta   90.00
_cell.angle_gamma   90.00
#
_symmetry.space_group_name_H-M   'P 1'
#
loop_
_entity.id
_entity.type
_entity.pdbx_description
1 polymer ?
#
loop_
_entity_poly.entity_id
_entity_poly.type
_entity_poly.pdbx_seq_one_letter_code
_entity_poly.pdbx_strand_id
1 'polypeptide(L)'
;MKPKIPEIKLYGADGCHKTNYYKLVLDEIGVPYTFLDVEVNEDFAVELRSLYESGKLNFPTITIGNKKLRNPYKQDIIKWMNVLIPQRLNLVHDKENQRFT
;
A
#
# COMPACT_ATOMS: atom_id res chain seq x y z
N MET A 1 15.39 -9.74 19.00
CA MET A 1 15.34 -9.47 17.56
C MET A 1 14.06 -8.70 17.19
N LYS A 2 14.20 -7.74 16.35
CA LYS A 2 13.04 -6.94 15.95
C LYS A 2 12.25 -7.61 14.86
N PRO A 3 10.94 -7.56 14.91
CA PRO A 3 10.14 -8.04 13.80
C PRO A 3 10.39 -7.20 12.56
N LYS A 4 10.36 -7.85 11.44
CA LYS A 4 10.55 -7.18 10.18
C LYS A 4 9.25 -6.53 9.74
N ILE A 5 9.33 -5.26 9.37
CA ILE A 5 8.16 -4.54 8.88
C ILE A 5 8.11 -4.70 7.36
N PRO A 6 7.00 -5.19 6.82
CA PRO A 6 6.90 -5.36 5.37
C PRO A 6 6.99 -4.04 4.64
N GLU A 7 7.60 -4.07 3.49
CA GLU A 7 7.69 -2.89 2.65
C GLU A 7 6.34 -2.64 1.98
N ILE A 8 5.94 -1.37 1.95
CA ILE A 8 4.69 -0.98 1.32
C ILE A 8 5.02 -0.24 0.03
N LYS A 9 4.44 -0.71 -1.07
CA LYS A 9 4.65 -0.13 -2.38
C LYS A 9 3.33 0.22 -3.03
N LEU A 10 3.29 1.37 -3.68
CA LEU A 10 2.15 1.76 -4.50
C LEU A 10 2.62 1.84 -5.94
N TYR A 11 2.16 0.91 -6.76
CA TYR A 11 2.43 0.94 -8.20
C TYR A 11 1.31 1.72 -8.86
N GLY A 12 1.66 2.76 -9.58
CA GLY A 12 0.64 3.58 -10.20
C GLY A 12 1.22 4.55 -11.20
N ALA A 13 0.46 5.59 -11.51
CA ALA A 13 0.86 6.61 -12.45
C ALA A 13 0.49 7.97 -11.87
N ASP A 14 1.37 8.94 -12.05
CA ASP A 14 1.21 10.25 -11.44
C ASP A 14 -0.06 10.95 -11.92
N GLY A 15 -0.45 10.72 -13.15
CA GLY A 15 -1.66 11.33 -13.69
C GLY A 15 -2.94 10.55 -13.45
N CYS A 16 -2.88 9.47 -12.71
CA CYS A 16 -4.03 8.60 -12.49
C CYS A 16 -4.78 9.03 -11.23
N HIS A 17 -6.08 9.30 -11.35
CA HIS A 17 -6.89 9.74 -10.22
C HIS A 17 -6.88 8.73 -9.09
N LYS A 18 -6.99 7.44 -9.42
CA LYS A 18 -6.99 6.41 -8.38
C LYS A 18 -5.66 6.31 -7.68
N THR A 19 -4.56 6.44 -8.42
CA THR A 19 -3.24 6.44 -7.82
C THR A 19 -3.13 7.57 -6.80
N ASN A 20 -3.58 8.75 -7.18
CA ASN A 20 -3.49 9.90 -6.30
C ASN A 20 -4.38 9.75 -5.06
N TYR A 21 -5.54 9.11 -5.24
CA TYR A 21 -6.39 8.78 -4.11
C TYR A 21 -5.65 7.89 -3.10
N TYR A 22 -4.95 6.86 -3.60
CA TYR A 22 -4.24 5.95 -2.69
C TYR A 22 -3.04 6.61 -2.03
N LYS A 23 -2.42 7.58 -2.69
CA LYS A 23 -1.37 8.36 -2.02
C LYS A 23 -1.94 9.06 -0.80
N LEU A 24 -3.12 9.66 -0.95
CA LEU A 24 -3.77 10.33 0.17
C LEU A 24 -4.16 9.36 1.26
N VAL A 25 -4.69 8.20 0.89
CA VAL A 25 -5.09 7.20 1.88
C VAL A 25 -3.89 6.74 2.68
N LEU A 26 -2.78 6.43 2.00
CA LEU A 26 -1.58 5.97 2.71
C LEU A 26 -0.99 7.05 3.60
N ASP A 27 -1.05 8.31 3.13
CA ASP A 27 -0.61 9.42 3.96
C ASP A 27 -1.48 9.57 5.20
N GLU A 28 -2.79 9.42 5.05
CA GLU A 28 -3.70 9.50 6.20
C GLU A 28 -3.43 8.39 7.21
N ILE A 29 -3.16 7.20 6.71
CA ILE A 29 -2.85 6.07 7.58
C ILE A 29 -1.55 6.30 8.31
N GLY A 30 -0.65 7.06 7.70
CA GLY A 30 0.60 7.43 8.36
C GLY A 30 1.69 6.40 8.23
N VAL A 31 1.68 5.60 7.17
CA VAL A 31 2.72 4.60 6.94
C VAL A 31 3.65 5.07 5.84
N PRO A 32 4.94 4.83 5.99
CA PRO A 32 5.86 5.12 4.89
C PRO A 32 5.62 4.13 3.75
N TYR A 33 5.65 4.61 2.54
CA TYR A 33 5.47 3.77 1.37
C TYR A 33 6.34 4.29 0.24
N THR A 34 6.59 3.44 -0.74
CA THR A 34 7.34 3.81 -1.92
C THR A 34 6.38 3.90 -3.10
N PHE A 35 6.37 5.03 -3.77
CA PHE A 35 5.58 5.19 -4.99
C PHE A 35 6.42 4.81 -6.20
N LEU A 36 5.90 3.90 -7.00
CA LEU A 36 6.59 3.40 -8.18
C LEU A 36 5.76 3.74 -9.41
N ASP A 37 6.21 4.74 -10.16
CA ASP A 37 5.48 5.20 -11.34
C ASP A 37 5.82 4.32 -12.52
N VAL A 38 4.84 3.51 -12.91
CA VAL A 38 5.05 2.50 -13.95
C VAL A 38 4.94 3.07 -15.35
N GLU A 39 4.51 4.32 -15.48
CA GLU A 39 4.46 4.95 -16.80
C GLU A 39 5.77 5.62 -17.17
N VAL A 40 6.54 6.03 -16.18
CA VAL A 40 7.80 6.72 -16.48
C VAL A 40 9.02 5.83 -16.26
N ASN A 41 8.87 4.67 -15.65
CA ASN A 41 10.00 3.80 -15.36
C ASN A 41 9.68 2.38 -15.78
N GLU A 42 10.39 1.91 -16.80
CA GLU A 42 10.11 0.58 -17.34
C GLU A 42 10.41 -0.54 -16.34
N ASP A 43 11.41 -0.36 -15.49
CA ASP A 43 11.71 -1.38 -14.50
C ASP A 43 10.56 -1.57 -13.52
N PHE A 44 9.91 -0.48 -13.15
CA PHE A 44 8.74 -0.56 -12.27
C PHE A 44 7.57 -1.23 -12.98
N ALA A 45 7.42 -0.97 -14.27
CA ALA A 45 6.38 -1.62 -15.05
C ALA A 45 6.61 -3.12 -15.11
N VAL A 46 7.84 -3.54 -15.32
CA VAL A 46 8.19 -4.96 -15.36
C VAL A 46 7.90 -5.60 -13.99
N GLU A 47 8.29 -4.92 -12.93
CA GLU A 47 8.04 -5.43 -11.58
C GLU A 47 6.55 -5.62 -11.35
N LEU A 48 5.74 -4.65 -11.71
CA LEU A 48 4.29 -4.76 -11.51
C LEU A 48 3.71 -5.90 -12.33
N ARG A 49 4.12 -6.03 -13.60
CA ARG A 49 3.62 -7.11 -14.43
C ARG A 49 3.93 -8.48 -13.85
N SER A 50 5.08 -8.59 -13.21
CA SER A 50 5.50 -9.87 -12.64
C SER A 50 4.63 -10.31 -11.47
N LEU A 51 3.84 -9.41 -10.90
CA LEU A 51 2.95 -9.75 -9.78
C LEU A 51 1.69 -10.45 -10.24
N TYR A 52 1.40 -10.44 -11.52
CA TYR A 52 0.17 -11.01 -12.06
C TYR A 52 0.49 -12.10 -13.06
N GLU A 53 -0.25 -13.21 -12.98
CA GLU A 53 -0.04 -14.31 -13.91
C GLU A 53 -0.28 -13.89 -15.36
N SER A 54 -1.22 -12.99 -15.56
CA SER A 54 -1.52 -12.51 -16.90
C SER A 54 -0.41 -11.63 -17.47
N GLY A 55 0.48 -11.12 -16.61
CA GLY A 55 1.52 -10.20 -17.04
C GLY A 55 1.00 -8.83 -17.41
N LYS A 56 -0.22 -8.51 -17.02
CA LYS A 56 -0.82 -7.22 -17.33
C LYS A 56 -0.34 -6.13 -16.41
N LEU A 57 -0.36 -4.92 -16.93
CA LEU A 57 0.06 -3.74 -16.18
C LEU A 57 -1.15 -3.20 -15.41
N ASN A 58 -1.49 -3.87 -14.33
CA ASN A 58 -2.67 -3.52 -13.53
C ASN A 58 -2.31 -2.50 -12.46
N PHE A 59 -2.66 -1.23 -12.67
CA PHE A 59 -2.44 -0.24 -11.62
C PHE A 59 -3.72 0.56 -11.40
N PRO A 60 -3.88 1.16 -10.22
CA PRO A 60 -2.94 1.07 -9.09
C PRO A 60 -3.01 -0.27 -8.37
N THR A 61 -1.86 -0.72 -7.91
CA THR A 61 -1.73 -1.92 -7.07
C THR A 61 -0.92 -1.52 -5.85
N ILE A 62 -1.37 -1.94 -4.67
CA ILE A 62 -0.64 -1.73 -3.43
C ILE A 62 -0.13 -3.07 -2.94
N THR A 63 1.15 -3.14 -2.58
CA THR A 63 1.67 -4.35 -1.96
C THR A 63 2.12 -4.03 -0.55
N ILE A 64 1.82 -4.96 0.37
CA ILE A 64 2.28 -4.90 1.74
C ILE A 64 3.05 -6.20 1.94
N GLY A 65 4.38 -6.12 1.82
CA GLY A 65 5.17 -7.33 1.74
C GLY A 65 4.74 -8.15 0.54
N ASN A 66 4.29 -9.37 0.80
CA ASN A 66 3.84 -10.28 -0.26
C ASN A 66 2.36 -10.18 -0.56
N LYS A 67 1.63 -9.35 0.18
CA LYS A 67 0.19 -9.21 -0.04
C LYS A 67 -0.06 -8.18 -1.13
N LYS A 68 -0.81 -8.58 -2.14
CA LYS A 68 -1.11 -7.73 -3.29
C LYS A 68 -2.58 -7.31 -3.22
N LEU A 69 -2.82 -6.00 -3.33
CA LEU A 69 -4.17 -5.45 -3.28
C LEU A 69 -4.43 -4.65 -4.56
N ARG A 70 -5.42 -5.11 -5.33
CA ARG A 70 -5.78 -4.46 -6.59
C ARG A 70 -7.06 -3.66 -6.37
N ASN A 71 -6.96 -2.33 -6.49
CA ASN A 71 -8.10 -1.44 -6.29
C ASN A 71 -8.81 -1.67 -4.96
N PRO A 72 -8.08 -1.74 -3.83
CA PRO A 72 -8.73 -2.04 -2.55
C PRO A 72 -9.56 -0.87 -2.05
N TYR A 73 -10.55 -1.16 -1.23
CA TYR A 73 -11.21 -0.13 -0.44
C TYR A 73 -10.30 0.30 0.69
N LYS A 74 -10.53 1.49 1.21
CA LYS A 74 -9.73 2.00 2.33
C LYS A 74 -9.75 1.05 3.51
N GLN A 75 -10.92 0.46 3.79
CA GLN A 75 -11.04 -0.49 4.90
C GLN A 75 -10.17 -1.72 4.69
N ASP A 76 -10.05 -2.15 3.45
CA ASP A 76 -9.20 -3.31 3.14
C ASP A 76 -7.74 -2.99 3.41
N ILE A 77 -7.32 -1.79 3.05
CA ILE A 77 -5.94 -1.36 3.29
C ILE A 77 -5.67 -1.35 4.78
N ILE A 78 -6.57 -0.75 5.56
CA ILE A 78 -6.42 -0.66 7.01
C ILE A 78 -6.38 -2.05 7.61
N LYS A 79 -7.27 -2.94 7.16
CA LYS A 79 -7.32 -4.30 7.67
C LYS A 79 -5.98 -5.01 7.47
N TRP A 80 -5.43 -4.95 6.26
CA TRP A 80 -4.19 -5.66 5.99
C TRP A 80 -2.99 -5.00 6.65
N MET A 81 -3.04 -3.67 6.83
CA MET A 81 -2.00 -3.01 7.63
C MET A 81 -2.00 -3.54 9.04
N ASN A 82 -3.19 -3.65 9.64
CA ASN A 82 -3.30 -4.13 11.01
C ASN A 82 -2.88 -5.58 11.16
N VAL A 83 -3.15 -6.39 10.13
CA VAL A 83 -2.78 -7.81 10.17
C VAL A 83 -1.28 -8.00 9.99
N LEU A 84 -0.70 -7.26 9.05
CA LEU A 84 0.67 -7.51 8.63
C LEU A 84 1.70 -6.65 9.34
N ILE A 85 1.27 -5.58 10.01
CA ILE A 85 2.14 -4.68 10.75
C ILE A 85 1.62 -4.51 12.17
N PRO A 86 1.82 -5.52 13.03
CA PRO A 86 1.22 -5.47 14.36
C PRO A 86 1.66 -4.30 15.22
N GLN A 87 2.90 -3.88 15.08
CA GLN A 87 3.40 -2.77 15.88
C GLN A 87 2.75 -1.46 15.50
N ARG A 88 2.45 -1.32 14.24
CA ARG A 88 1.74 -0.15 13.78
C ARG A 88 0.34 -0.10 14.36
N LEU A 89 -0.29 -1.25 14.51
CA LEU A 89 -1.60 -1.31 15.11
C LEU A 89 -1.60 -0.66 16.48
N ASN A 90 -0.60 -0.96 17.28
CA ASN A 90 -0.51 -0.37 18.60
C ASN A 90 -0.40 1.13 18.56
N LEU A 91 0.38 1.64 17.64
CA LEU A 91 0.57 3.08 17.55
C LEU A 91 -0.69 3.79 17.13
N VAL A 92 -1.37 3.23 16.16
CA VAL A 92 -2.57 3.85 15.63
C VAL A 92 -3.68 3.84 16.66
N HIS A 93 -3.77 2.77 17.37
CA HIS A 93 -4.87 2.55 18.29
C HIS A 93 -4.86 3.51 19.45
N ASP A 94 -3.73 3.97 19.81
CA ASP A 94 -3.63 4.88 20.91
C ASP A 94 -4.35 6.15 20.70
N LYS A 95 -4.89 6.31 19.76
CA LYS A 95 -5.58 7.48 19.62
C LYS A 95 -6.95 7.43 19.64
N GLU A 96 -7.18 6.90 19.46
CA GLU A 96 -8.28 6.98 19.40
C GLU A 96 -8.89 6.45 20.00
N ASN A 97 -8.59 6.00 19.95
CA ASN A 97 -8.96 5.76 20.53
C ASN A 97 -9.09 5.75 21.25
N GLN A 98 -9.03 5.89 21.28
CA GLN A 98 -9.06 6.15 21.81
C GLN A 98 -9.61 6.38 21.97
N ARG A 99 -10.07 6.48 21.47
CA ARG A 99 -10.50 6.85 21.41
C ARG A 99 -11.15 6.65 21.69
N PHE A 100 -11.38 6.44 21.49
CA PHE A 100 -11.84 6.46 21.69
C PHE A 100 -12.09 6.34 22.34
N THR A 101 -12.35 6.01 22.36
CA THR A 101 -12.47 6.36 22.90
C THR A 101 -12.36 6.70 23.21
#